data_f21e2e4afc1922ed8ed5c1fd55fc84e3
#
_entry.id   f21e2e4afc1922ed8ed5c1fd55fc84e3
#
_cell.length_a   1.000
_cell.length_b   1.000
_cell.length_c   1.000
_cell.angle_alpha   90.00
_cell.angle_beta   90.00
_cell.angle_gamma   90.00
#
_symmetry.space_group_name_H-M   'P 1'
#
loop_
_entity.id
_entity.type
_entity.pdbx_description
1 polymer ?
#
loop_
_entity_poly.entity_id
_entity_poly.type
_entity_poly.pdbx_seq_one_letter_code
_entity_poly.pdbx_strand_id
1 'polypeptide(L)'
;MKVGVNVAVNSNTGDIGAFAKKAEDLGFESLWMAEHPIIPVETNSKYGGTPDGSIPPAMSDMADPFISLAIASGTTSKIMLGTSICLIPEHNPLVQAKQIAALDFHSGGRFIFGIGTGWLREETEIMGGDFDHRWTQAKEAIEAMKELWTKDEAEYHGHYFDFPPVRVFPKPIQKPHPPVFLGGAATNVFKRVVNYGDGWMPVRATPDSVKAGRAALDELADAAGRDPNSIQILIYGASSRDEIKQMEDAGANMATVRLESTEPDKVMDGLEKLAEEMLG
;
A
#
# COMPACT_ATOMS: atom_id res chain seq x y z
N MET A 1 9.41 15.53 7.17
CA MET A 1 8.54 14.56 6.45
C MET A 1 8.01 13.51 7.43
N LYS A 2 6.81 12.97 7.18
CA LYS A 2 6.24 11.87 7.98
C LYS A 2 6.99 10.57 7.74
N VAL A 3 7.37 9.86 8.81
CA VAL A 3 8.11 8.60 8.70
C VAL A 3 7.29 7.46 9.28
N GLY A 4 7.10 6.41 8.50
CA GLY A 4 6.43 5.19 8.90
C GLY A 4 7.38 3.99 8.91
N VAL A 5 6.92 2.88 9.46
CA VAL A 5 7.63 1.61 9.43
C VAL A 5 6.93 0.63 8.49
N ASN A 6 7.72 -0.07 7.69
CA ASN A 6 7.25 -1.19 6.86
C ASN A 6 7.73 -2.51 7.47
N VAL A 7 6.83 -3.45 7.61
CA VAL A 7 7.12 -4.77 8.17
C VAL A 7 6.48 -5.88 7.34
N ALA A 8 7.24 -6.92 7.04
CA ALA A 8 6.71 -8.16 6.49
C ALA A 8 6.26 -9.07 7.65
N VAL A 9 4.99 -8.93 8.04
CA VAL A 9 4.41 -9.77 9.11
C VAL A 9 4.40 -11.22 8.66
N ASN A 10 4.90 -12.11 9.50
CA ASN A 10 4.99 -13.54 9.23
C ASN A 10 4.75 -14.36 10.51
N SER A 11 4.80 -15.70 10.43
CA SER A 11 4.58 -16.61 11.55
C SER A 11 5.50 -16.35 12.75
N ASN A 12 6.62 -15.67 12.56
CA ASN A 12 7.61 -15.36 13.59
C ASN A 12 7.49 -13.92 14.14
N THR A 13 6.60 -13.07 13.63
CA THR A 13 6.53 -11.66 14.05
C THR A 13 6.00 -11.49 15.48
N GLY A 14 5.32 -12.50 16.03
CA GLY A 14 4.72 -12.43 17.36
C GLY A 14 3.45 -11.59 17.39
N ASP A 15 3.22 -10.86 18.49
CA ASP A 15 2.01 -10.07 18.70
C ASP A 15 2.05 -8.77 17.87
N ILE A 16 1.33 -8.77 16.75
CA ILE A 16 1.23 -7.60 15.86
C ILE A 16 0.55 -6.40 16.52
N GLY A 17 -0.35 -6.63 17.47
CA GLY A 17 -1.00 -5.56 18.24
C GLY A 17 0.00 -4.84 19.15
N ALA A 18 0.82 -5.60 19.87
CA ALA A 18 1.90 -5.05 20.68
C ALA A 18 2.95 -4.33 19.82
N PHE A 19 3.30 -4.89 18.65
CA PHE A 19 4.20 -4.27 17.70
C PHE A 19 3.67 -2.90 17.22
N ALA A 20 2.42 -2.85 16.78
CA ALA A 20 1.79 -1.63 16.29
C ALA A 20 1.72 -0.55 17.38
N LYS A 21 1.36 -0.94 18.61
CA LYS A 21 1.34 -0.03 19.76
C LYS A 21 2.74 0.52 20.07
N LYS A 22 3.75 -0.32 20.02
CA LYS A 22 5.15 0.10 20.22
C LYS A 22 5.61 1.06 19.13
N ALA A 23 5.28 0.79 17.85
CA ALA A 23 5.59 1.69 16.75
C ALA A 23 4.94 3.07 16.94
N GLU A 24 3.67 3.11 17.36
CA GLU A 24 2.97 4.36 17.69
C GLU A 24 3.65 5.10 18.84
N ASP A 25 4.03 4.41 19.91
CA ASP A 25 4.65 5.00 21.10
C ASP A 25 6.07 5.54 20.82
N LEU A 26 6.79 4.93 19.89
CA LEU A 26 8.09 5.40 19.42
C LEU A 26 8.01 6.59 18.46
N GLY A 27 6.81 6.93 17.98
CA GLY A 27 6.58 8.11 17.15
C GLY A 27 6.58 7.85 15.64
N PHE A 28 6.50 6.59 15.19
CA PHE A 28 6.22 6.33 13.78
C PHE A 28 4.82 6.81 13.41
N GLU A 29 4.73 7.52 12.28
CA GLU A 29 3.46 8.12 11.83
C GLU A 29 2.58 7.15 11.04
N SER A 30 3.16 6.06 10.53
CA SER A 30 2.40 5.05 9.78
C SER A 30 3.05 3.66 9.84
N LEU A 31 2.19 2.63 9.76
CA LEU A 31 2.56 1.21 9.72
C LEU A 31 2.08 0.60 8.39
N TRP A 32 3.01 -0.05 7.68
CA TRP A 32 2.76 -0.56 6.35
C TRP A 32 3.07 -2.04 6.25
N MET A 33 2.19 -2.78 5.55
CA MET A 33 2.32 -4.22 5.35
C MET A 33 2.14 -4.58 3.89
N ALA A 34 2.99 -5.50 3.41
CA ALA A 34 2.93 -6.02 2.05
C ALA A 34 2.07 -7.28 1.97
N GLU A 35 1.80 -7.73 0.75
CA GLU A 35 0.97 -8.89 0.48
C GLU A 35 1.62 -9.82 -0.54
N HIS A 36 1.49 -11.11 -0.27
CA HIS A 36 1.52 -12.21 -1.23
C HIS A 36 0.51 -13.25 -0.73
N PRO A 37 -0.70 -13.36 -1.35
CA PRO A 37 -1.72 -14.33 -0.92
C PRO A 37 -1.22 -15.77 -1.01
N ILE A 38 -0.44 -16.07 -2.05
CA ILE A 38 0.19 -17.37 -2.27
C ILE A 38 1.56 -17.18 -2.94
N ILE A 39 2.48 -18.11 -2.73
CA ILE A 39 3.68 -18.25 -3.57
C ILE A 39 3.64 -19.62 -4.22
N PRO A 40 3.50 -19.72 -5.56
CA PRO A 40 3.53 -20.99 -6.26
C PRO A 40 4.87 -21.71 -6.07
N VAL A 41 4.84 -23.04 -5.95
CA VAL A 41 6.06 -23.85 -5.74
C VAL A 41 6.97 -23.78 -6.95
N GLU A 42 6.38 -23.79 -8.15
CA GLU A 42 7.11 -23.68 -9.42
C GLU A 42 6.74 -22.36 -10.11
N THR A 43 7.75 -21.57 -10.48
CA THR A 43 7.57 -20.28 -11.17
C THR A 43 8.60 -20.12 -12.28
N ASN A 44 8.20 -19.47 -13.38
CA ASN A 44 9.12 -18.95 -14.40
C ASN A 44 9.48 -17.47 -14.15
N SER A 45 8.63 -16.77 -13.41
CA SER A 45 8.84 -15.38 -13.01
C SER A 45 10.06 -15.27 -12.11
N LYS A 46 10.81 -14.18 -12.26
CA LYS A 46 12.04 -13.91 -11.49
C LYS A 46 11.82 -12.75 -10.54
N TYR A 47 12.22 -12.92 -9.28
CA TYR A 47 12.16 -11.84 -8.30
C TYR A 47 13.28 -10.82 -8.53
N GLY A 48 12.91 -9.58 -8.76
CA GLY A 48 13.89 -8.53 -9.01
C GLY A 48 14.69 -8.05 -7.79
N GLY A 49 14.39 -8.54 -6.59
CA GLY A 49 15.08 -8.18 -5.35
C GLY A 49 16.27 -9.07 -4.99
N THR A 50 16.47 -10.19 -5.70
CA THR A 50 17.60 -11.10 -5.51
C THR A 50 18.50 -11.15 -6.76
N PRO A 51 19.81 -11.33 -6.61
CA PRO A 51 20.73 -11.35 -7.75
C PRO A 51 20.48 -12.51 -8.73
N ASP A 52 20.01 -13.65 -8.25
CA ASP A 52 19.73 -14.86 -9.02
C ASP A 52 18.26 -14.96 -9.48
N GLY A 53 17.42 -14.04 -9.06
CA GLY A 53 15.99 -14.02 -9.36
C GLY A 53 15.17 -15.01 -8.52
N SER A 54 15.77 -15.63 -7.48
CA SER A 54 15.05 -16.54 -6.58
C SER A 54 14.05 -15.78 -5.70
N ILE A 55 12.92 -16.42 -5.40
CA ILE A 55 11.91 -15.89 -4.49
C ILE A 55 12.33 -16.23 -3.05
N PRO A 56 12.53 -15.23 -2.17
CA PRO A 56 12.86 -15.49 -0.77
C PRO A 56 11.80 -16.35 -0.08
N PRO A 57 12.17 -17.40 0.67
CA PRO A 57 11.19 -18.25 1.38
C PRO A 57 10.26 -17.47 2.31
N ALA A 58 10.72 -16.37 2.90
CA ALA A 58 9.92 -15.51 3.76
C ALA A 58 8.69 -14.88 3.05
N MET A 59 8.68 -14.82 1.71
CA MET A 59 7.50 -14.33 0.98
C MET A 59 6.32 -15.30 1.04
N SER A 60 6.55 -16.61 1.19
CA SER A 60 5.50 -17.60 1.36
C SER A 60 4.92 -17.67 2.78
N ASP A 61 5.53 -16.97 3.73
CA ASP A 61 5.12 -16.93 5.15
C ASP A 61 4.52 -15.55 5.53
N MET A 62 4.11 -14.75 4.54
CA MET A 62 3.51 -13.44 4.82
C MET A 62 2.08 -13.60 5.31
N ALA A 63 1.77 -12.97 6.45
CA ALA A 63 0.40 -12.91 6.96
C ALA A 63 -0.45 -11.95 6.12
N ASP A 64 -1.77 -12.22 6.07
CA ASP A 64 -2.74 -11.32 5.43
C ASP A 64 -2.63 -9.91 6.01
N PRO A 65 -2.41 -8.87 5.18
CA PRO A 65 -2.21 -7.51 5.65
C PRO A 65 -3.48 -6.91 6.25
N PHE A 66 -4.68 -7.25 5.75
CA PHE A 66 -5.93 -6.68 6.25
C PHE A 66 -6.27 -7.22 7.64
N ILE A 67 -6.03 -8.52 7.89
CA ILE A 67 -6.17 -9.12 9.23
C ILE A 67 -5.17 -8.48 10.19
N SER A 68 -3.91 -8.39 9.80
CA SER A 68 -2.85 -7.81 10.63
C SER A 68 -3.08 -6.32 10.94
N LEU A 69 -3.50 -5.55 9.94
CA LEU A 69 -3.85 -4.12 10.13
C LEU A 69 -5.14 -3.94 10.96
N ALA A 70 -6.09 -4.86 10.89
CA ALA A 70 -7.28 -4.82 11.76
C ALA A 70 -6.89 -5.03 13.23
N ILE A 71 -5.98 -5.96 13.53
CA ILE A 71 -5.43 -6.15 14.89
C ILE A 71 -4.69 -4.87 15.32
N ALA A 72 -3.81 -4.33 14.48
CA ALA A 72 -3.10 -3.09 14.75
C ALA A 72 -4.05 -1.91 15.01
N SER A 73 -5.16 -1.81 14.28
CA SER A 73 -6.15 -0.74 14.46
C SER A 73 -6.81 -0.75 15.84
N GLY A 74 -7.00 -1.95 16.40
CA GLY A 74 -7.62 -2.13 17.71
C GLY A 74 -6.70 -1.80 18.90
N THR A 75 -5.40 -1.73 18.70
CA THR A 75 -4.39 -1.46 19.73
C THR A 75 -3.76 -0.07 19.64
N THR A 76 -4.04 0.66 18.58
CA THR A 76 -3.48 1.99 18.29
C THR A 76 -4.57 3.05 18.14
N SER A 77 -4.20 4.32 18.20
CA SER A 77 -5.17 5.43 18.13
C SER A 77 -4.76 6.57 17.20
N LYS A 78 -3.50 6.63 16.76
CA LYS A 78 -2.94 7.75 15.99
C LYS A 78 -2.22 7.30 14.72
N ILE A 79 -1.43 6.23 14.79
CA ILE A 79 -0.62 5.74 13.68
C ILE A 79 -1.52 5.40 12.48
N MET A 80 -1.16 5.91 11.30
CA MET A 80 -1.82 5.54 10.05
C MET A 80 -1.50 4.10 9.69
N LEU A 81 -2.41 3.41 9.04
CA LEU A 81 -2.30 2.01 8.65
C LEU A 81 -2.35 1.91 7.13
N GLY A 82 -1.45 1.16 6.52
CA GLY A 82 -1.41 1.10 5.07
C GLY A 82 -0.96 -0.25 4.51
N THR A 83 -1.39 -0.53 3.29
CA THR A 83 -0.85 -1.64 2.50
C THR A 83 0.28 -1.15 1.59
N SER A 84 1.38 -1.90 1.51
CA SER A 84 2.53 -1.57 0.66
C SER A 84 3.14 -2.82 0.03
N ILE A 85 2.42 -3.41 -0.89
CA ILE A 85 1.17 -3.02 -1.54
C ILE A 85 0.17 -4.19 -1.52
N CYS A 86 -1.13 -3.87 -1.66
CA CYS A 86 -2.16 -4.87 -1.95
C CYS A 86 -2.18 -5.19 -3.45
N LEU A 87 -2.30 -6.46 -3.81
CA LEU A 87 -2.28 -6.98 -5.18
C LEU A 87 -3.69 -7.02 -5.78
N ILE A 88 -4.18 -5.91 -6.30
CA ILE A 88 -5.58 -5.72 -6.72
C ILE A 88 -6.13 -6.81 -7.64
N PRO A 89 -5.40 -7.31 -8.67
CA PRO A 89 -5.96 -8.34 -9.56
C PRO A 89 -6.24 -9.68 -8.90
N GLU A 90 -5.76 -9.86 -7.67
CA GLU A 90 -5.86 -11.11 -6.90
C GLU A 90 -7.04 -11.12 -5.92
N HIS A 91 -7.85 -10.05 -5.93
CA HIS A 91 -8.98 -9.87 -5.03
C HIS A 91 -10.31 -9.68 -5.77
N ASN A 92 -11.39 -10.09 -5.11
CA ASN A 92 -12.74 -9.68 -5.53
C ASN A 92 -13.03 -8.26 -5.01
N PRO A 93 -13.26 -7.26 -5.87
CA PRO A 93 -13.39 -5.86 -5.45
C PRO A 93 -14.60 -5.58 -4.55
N LEU A 94 -15.69 -6.36 -4.65
CA LEU A 94 -16.86 -6.17 -3.78
C LEU A 94 -16.54 -6.57 -2.33
N VAL A 95 -15.84 -7.71 -2.16
CA VAL A 95 -15.40 -8.19 -0.84
C VAL A 95 -14.36 -7.23 -0.28
N GLN A 96 -13.39 -6.83 -1.10
CA GLN A 96 -12.31 -5.95 -0.71
C GLN A 96 -12.81 -4.54 -0.34
N ALA A 97 -13.77 -3.99 -1.10
CA ALA A 97 -14.42 -2.72 -0.74
C ALA A 97 -15.04 -2.77 0.67
N LYS A 98 -15.66 -3.91 1.01
CA LYS A 98 -16.24 -4.13 2.34
C LYS A 98 -15.17 -4.19 3.44
N GLN A 99 -14.07 -4.93 3.20
CA GLN A 99 -12.96 -5.06 4.15
C GLN A 99 -12.30 -3.70 4.41
N ILE A 100 -12.02 -2.95 3.35
CA ILE A 100 -11.41 -1.62 3.44
C ILE A 100 -12.31 -0.63 4.17
N ALA A 101 -13.60 -0.58 3.82
CA ALA A 101 -14.56 0.28 4.51
C ALA A 101 -14.67 -0.06 6.00
N ALA A 102 -14.66 -1.35 6.36
CA ALA A 102 -14.68 -1.78 7.75
C ALA A 102 -13.40 -1.41 8.49
N LEU A 103 -12.22 -1.62 7.88
CA LEU A 103 -10.94 -1.25 8.46
C LEU A 103 -10.84 0.27 8.67
N ASP A 104 -11.25 1.06 7.69
CA ASP A 104 -11.28 2.52 7.80
C ASP A 104 -12.22 2.97 8.92
N PHE A 105 -13.41 2.37 9.00
CA PHE A 105 -14.39 2.65 10.04
C PHE A 105 -13.85 2.32 11.45
N HIS A 106 -13.29 1.13 11.65
CA HIS A 106 -12.79 0.69 12.95
C HIS A 106 -11.49 1.40 13.36
N SER A 107 -10.66 1.79 12.41
CA SER A 107 -9.45 2.58 12.68
C SER A 107 -9.74 4.07 12.94
N GLY A 108 -10.97 4.53 12.74
CA GLY A 108 -11.31 5.96 12.89
C GLY A 108 -10.79 6.82 11.74
N GLY A 109 -10.71 6.26 10.52
CA GLY A 109 -10.26 7.00 9.33
C GLY A 109 -8.73 7.07 9.18
N ARG A 110 -8.02 6.05 9.66
CA ARG A 110 -6.54 6.00 9.62
C ARG A 110 -5.99 5.06 8.53
N PHE A 111 -6.80 4.58 7.60
CA PHE A 111 -6.35 3.65 6.57
C PHE A 111 -5.93 4.36 5.29
N ILE A 112 -4.81 3.92 4.69
CA ILE A 112 -4.31 4.31 3.36
C ILE A 112 -4.20 3.05 2.51
N PHE A 113 -4.85 3.05 1.36
CA PHE A 113 -4.88 1.90 0.48
C PHE A 113 -3.76 1.97 -0.56
N GLY A 114 -2.60 1.40 -0.23
CA GLY A 114 -1.48 1.25 -1.16
C GLY A 114 -1.66 0.03 -2.05
N ILE A 115 -1.69 0.22 -3.35
CA ILE A 115 -2.04 -0.79 -4.34
C ILE A 115 -0.96 -1.02 -5.39
N GLY A 116 -0.96 -2.22 -5.93
CA GLY A 116 -0.21 -2.59 -7.11
C GLY A 116 -0.89 -3.74 -7.86
N THR A 117 -0.18 -4.28 -8.84
CA THR A 117 -0.75 -5.33 -9.70
C THR A 117 0.09 -6.60 -9.72
N GLY A 118 1.05 -6.73 -8.82
CA GLY A 118 1.91 -7.90 -8.75
C GLY A 118 2.99 -7.94 -9.84
N TRP A 119 4.01 -8.71 -9.56
CA TRP A 119 5.13 -9.04 -10.47
C TRP A 119 5.16 -10.53 -10.81
N LEU A 120 4.53 -11.37 -9.98
CA LEU A 120 4.53 -12.82 -10.09
C LEU A 120 3.31 -13.28 -10.91
N ARG A 121 3.56 -13.58 -12.19
CA ARG A 121 2.50 -13.98 -13.13
C ARG A 121 1.69 -15.16 -12.62
N GLU A 122 2.38 -16.18 -12.16
CA GLU A 122 1.77 -17.42 -11.74
C GLU A 122 0.84 -17.23 -10.53
N GLU A 123 1.20 -16.37 -9.59
CA GLU A 123 0.34 -15.98 -8.47
C GLU A 123 -0.94 -15.31 -8.97
N THR A 124 -0.77 -14.25 -9.77
CA THR A 124 -1.90 -13.49 -10.31
C THR A 124 -2.86 -14.39 -11.11
N GLU A 125 -2.34 -15.29 -11.96
CA GLU A 125 -3.18 -16.19 -12.79
C GLU A 125 -3.90 -17.25 -11.94
N ILE A 126 -3.24 -17.83 -10.93
CA ILE A 126 -3.87 -18.79 -9.99
C ILE A 126 -4.99 -18.11 -9.20
N MET A 127 -4.81 -16.84 -8.80
CA MET A 127 -5.81 -16.04 -8.09
C MET A 127 -6.93 -15.52 -9.01
N GLY A 128 -6.89 -15.82 -10.32
CA GLY A 128 -7.91 -15.46 -11.30
C GLY A 128 -7.74 -14.08 -11.93
N GLY A 129 -6.58 -13.45 -11.73
CA GLY A 129 -6.25 -12.17 -12.35
C GLY A 129 -5.75 -12.30 -13.79
N ASP A 130 -5.95 -11.26 -14.59
CA ASP A 130 -5.40 -11.14 -15.95
C ASP A 130 -4.05 -10.42 -15.88
N PHE A 131 -2.96 -11.19 -15.84
CA PHE A 131 -1.62 -10.62 -15.68
C PHE A 131 -1.24 -9.66 -16.81
N ASP A 132 -1.62 -9.94 -18.04
CA ASP A 132 -1.25 -9.10 -19.19
C ASP A 132 -2.00 -7.77 -19.21
N HIS A 133 -3.22 -7.75 -18.68
CA HIS A 133 -4.07 -6.55 -18.58
C HIS A 133 -4.29 -6.10 -17.13
N ARG A 134 -3.48 -6.56 -16.19
CA ARG A 134 -3.64 -6.37 -14.74
C ARG A 134 -3.84 -4.92 -14.30
N TRP A 135 -3.27 -3.94 -15.02
CA TRP A 135 -3.52 -2.53 -14.71
C TRP A 135 -4.89 -2.04 -15.18
N THR A 136 -5.46 -2.62 -16.25
CA THR A 136 -6.83 -2.33 -16.67
C THR A 136 -7.82 -2.94 -15.68
N GLN A 137 -7.60 -4.18 -15.29
CA GLN A 137 -8.38 -4.85 -14.25
C GLN A 137 -8.32 -4.09 -12.92
N ALA A 138 -7.12 -3.67 -12.48
CA ALA A 138 -6.96 -2.90 -11.25
C ALA A 138 -7.68 -1.54 -11.31
N LYS A 139 -7.64 -0.84 -12.46
CA LYS A 139 -8.37 0.41 -12.64
C LYS A 139 -9.86 0.20 -12.44
N GLU A 140 -10.46 -0.78 -13.12
CA GLU A 140 -11.89 -1.07 -12.98
C GLU A 140 -12.26 -1.49 -11.55
N ALA A 141 -11.41 -2.28 -10.88
CA ALA A 141 -11.61 -2.66 -9.48
C ALA A 141 -11.66 -1.43 -8.56
N ILE A 142 -10.71 -0.48 -8.72
CA ILE A 142 -10.69 0.75 -7.91
C ILE A 142 -11.90 1.64 -8.22
N GLU A 143 -12.28 1.78 -9.48
CA GLU A 143 -13.47 2.55 -9.86
C GLU A 143 -14.74 1.93 -9.25
N ALA A 144 -14.91 0.61 -9.35
CA ALA A 144 -16.01 -0.12 -8.73
C ALA A 144 -16.03 0.03 -7.20
N MET A 145 -14.87 -0.05 -6.54
CA MET A 145 -14.77 0.16 -5.09
C MET A 145 -15.12 1.60 -4.71
N LYS A 146 -14.73 2.61 -5.48
CA LYS A 146 -15.12 4.01 -5.24
C LYS A 146 -16.64 4.21 -5.34
N GLU A 147 -17.30 3.57 -6.30
CA GLU A 147 -18.78 3.55 -6.35
C GLU A 147 -19.37 2.97 -5.05
N LEU A 148 -18.85 1.80 -4.61
CA LEU A 148 -19.31 1.13 -3.40
C LEU A 148 -19.05 1.95 -2.12
N TRP A 149 -18.00 2.76 -2.06
CA TRP A 149 -17.67 3.58 -0.89
C TRP A 149 -18.46 4.89 -0.83
N THR A 150 -18.85 5.43 -1.97
CA THR A 150 -19.41 6.78 -2.05
C THR A 150 -20.93 6.82 -2.26
N LYS A 151 -21.53 5.80 -2.89
CA LYS A 151 -22.97 5.73 -3.20
C LYS A 151 -23.69 4.76 -2.27
N ASP A 152 -24.89 5.11 -1.83
CA ASP A 152 -25.74 4.22 -1.02
C ASP A 152 -26.19 2.99 -1.80
N GLU A 153 -26.57 3.20 -3.05
CA GLU A 153 -26.83 2.16 -4.05
C GLU A 153 -25.79 2.32 -5.16
N ALA A 154 -24.90 1.36 -5.27
CA ALA A 154 -23.78 1.37 -6.19
C ALA A 154 -23.94 0.29 -7.24
N GLU A 155 -23.69 0.63 -8.49
CA GLU A 155 -23.59 -0.28 -9.62
C GLU A 155 -22.32 0.01 -10.40
N TYR A 156 -21.80 -0.96 -11.13
CA TYR A 156 -20.65 -0.78 -12.01
C TYR A 156 -20.75 -1.69 -13.21
N HIS A 157 -20.46 -1.17 -14.41
CA HIS A 157 -20.56 -1.87 -15.68
C HIS A 157 -19.27 -1.70 -16.47
N GLY A 158 -18.29 -2.57 -16.19
CA GLY A 158 -16.99 -2.64 -16.84
C GLY A 158 -16.79 -3.94 -17.61
N HIS A 159 -15.58 -4.13 -18.09
CA HIS A 159 -15.17 -5.35 -18.78
C HIS A 159 -14.85 -6.49 -17.79
N TYR A 160 -14.15 -6.17 -16.70
CA TYR A 160 -13.75 -7.14 -15.68
C TYR A 160 -14.77 -7.29 -14.56
N PHE A 161 -15.50 -6.21 -14.26
CA PHE A 161 -16.48 -6.21 -13.17
C PHE A 161 -17.80 -5.61 -13.66
N ASP A 162 -18.87 -6.36 -13.43
CA ASP A 162 -20.23 -5.98 -13.79
C ASP A 162 -21.18 -6.43 -12.69
N PHE A 163 -21.89 -5.48 -12.06
CA PHE A 163 -22.88 -5.80 -11.03
C PHE A 163 -23.99 -4.77 -10.98
N PRO A 164 -25.24 -5.23 -10.73
CA PRO A 164 -26.42 -4.37 -10.59
C PRO A 164 -26.34 -3.55 -9.28
N PRO A 165 -27.29 -2.63 -9.04
CA PRO A 165 -27.35 -1.85 -7.81
C PRO A 165 -27.28 -2.73 -6.56
N VAL A 166 -26.27 -2.48 -5.73
CA VAL A 166 -26.02 -3.17 -4.45
C VAL A 166 -25.76 -2.15 -3.33
N ARG A 167 -25.95 -2.58 -2.09
CA ARG A 167 -25.66 -1.77 -0.90
C ARG A 167 -24.49 -2.37 -0.12
N VAL A 168 -23.47 -1.55 0.17
CA VAL A 168 -22.34 -1.93 1.02
C VAL A 168 -22.20 -0.93 2.17
N PHE A 169 -22.39 -1.39 3.40
CA PHE A 169 -22.23 -0.62 4.63
C PHE A 169 -21.43 -1.43 5.67
N PRO A 170 -20.66 -0.78 6.62
CA PRO A 170 -20.56 0.68 6.77
C PRO A 170 -19.84 1.31 5.58
N LYS A 171 -20.03 2.62 5.39
CA LYS A 171 -19.17 3.42 4.50
C LYS A 171 -17.88 3.79 5.23
N PRO A 172 -16.79 4.04 4.50
CA PRO A 172 -15.58 4.60 5.10
C PRO A 172 -15.84 5.91 5.84
N ILE A 173 -15.08 6.17 6.92
CA ILE A 173 -15.10 7.46 7.63
C ILE A 173 -14.46 8.54 6.77
N GLN A 174 -13.33 8.22 6.14
CA GLN A 174 -12.63 9.14 5.25
C GLN A 174 -13.50 9.50 4.04
N LYS A 175 -13.48 10.77 3.63
CA LYS A 175 -14.28 11.27 2.50
C LYS A 175 -13.38 11.86 1.42
N PRO A 176 -13.66 11.56 0.15
CA PRO A 176 -14.77 10.73 -0.34
C PRO A 176 -14.58 9.23 -0.07
N HIS A 177 -13.35 8.77 0.14
CA HIS A 177 -12.96 7.38 0.41
C HIS A 177 -11.55 7.37 1.03
N PRO A 178 -11.04 6.24 1.55
CA PRO A 178 -9.65 6.09 1.95
C PRO A 178 -8.70 6.42 0.79
N PRO A 179 -7.59 7.15 1.02
CA PRO A 179 -6.65 7.50 -0.05
C PRO A 179 -6.08 6.26 -0.73
N VAL A 180 -6.05 6.28 -2.07
CA VAL A 180 -5.53 5.19 -2.91
C VAL A 180 -4.16 5.56 -3.45
N PHE A 181 -3.11 4.86 -3.01
CA PHE A 181 -1.73 5.10 -3.44
C PHE A 181 -1.28 4.02 -4.41
N LEU A 182 -0.78 4.40 -5.59
CA LEU A 182 -0.37 3.48 -6.64
C LEU A 182 1.13 3.19 -6.58
N GLY A 183 1.48 1.92 -6.40
CA GLY A 183 2.85 1.44 -6.49
C GLY A 183 3.35 1.32 -7.92
N GLY A 184 4.66 1.54 -8.11
CA GLY A 184 5.33 1.26 -9.36
C GLY A 184 6.10 2.43 -9.98
N ALA A 185 6.85 2.10 -11.03
CA ALA A 185 7.69 3.04 -11.79
C ALA A 185 7.44 2.97 -13.31
N ALA A 186 6.34 2.33 -13.75
CA ALA A 186 5.99 2.22 -15.16
C ALA A 186 5.64 3.59 -15.76
N THR A 187 5.94 3.80 -17.04
CA THR A 187 5.77 5.06 -17.78
C THR A 187 4.37 5.70 -17.62
N ASN A 188 3.34 4.89 -17.43
CA ASN A 188 1.97 5.36 -17.29
C ASN A 188 1.52 5.55 -15.83
N VAL A 189 2.40 5.37 -14.82
CA VAL A 189 2.00 5.42 -13.40
C VAL A 189 1.42 6.79 -13.04
N PHE A 190 2.03 7.88 -13.51
CA PHE A 190 1.56 9.24 -13.18
C PHE A 190 0.17 9.53 -13.73
N LYS A 191 -0.11 9.11 -14.99
CA LYS A 191 -1.46 9.22 -15.57
C LYS A 191 -2.49 8.42 -14.75
N ARG A 192 -2.12 7.23 -14.27
CA ARG A 192 -2.99 6.41 -13.42
C ARG A 192 -3.26 7.09 -12.08
N VAL A 193 -2.21 7.62 -11.43
CA VAL A 193 -2.35 8.36 -10.16
C VAL A 193 -3.31 9.53 -10.34
N VAL A 194 -3.13 10.36 -11.38
CA VAL A 194 -3.99 11.51 -11.62
C VAL A 194 -5.44 11.10 -11.91
N ASN A 195 -5.65 9.99 -12.63
CA ASN A 195 -6.98 9.57 -13.05
C ASN A 195 -7.79 8.92 -11.91
N TYR A 196 -7.16 8.05 -11.09
CA TYR A 196 -7.89 7.28 -10.09
C TYR A 196 -7.15 7.03 -8.77
N GLY A 197 -5.96 7.62 -8.57
CA GLY A 197 -5.20 7.51 -7.32
C GLY A 197 -5.16 8.83 -6.55
N ASP A 198 -4.61 8.77 -5.34
CA ASP A 198 -4.40 9.93 -4.45
C ASP A 198 -2.93 10.06 -4.05
N GLY A 199 -2.11 9.09 -4.44
CA GLY A 199 -0.68 9.12 -4.21
C GLY A 199 0.10 8.16 -5.08
N TRP A 200 1.41 8.39 -5.11
CA TRP A 200 2.38 7.56 -5.80
C TRP A 200 3.37 6.94 -4.81
N MET A 201 3.61 5.65 -4.98
CA MET A 201 4.59 4.85 -4.21
C MET A 201 5.67 4.33 -5.18
N PRO A 202 6.74 5.09 -5.45
CA PRO A 202 7.80 4.67 -6.35
C PRO A 202 8.56 3.45 -5.81
N VAL A 203 8.94 2.56 -6.72
CA VAL A 203 9.86 1.46 -6.44
C VAL A 203 11.29 1.92 -6.76
N ARG A 204 12.24 1.71 -5.80
CA ARG A 204 13.65 2.09 -5.96
C ARG A 204 13.83 3.56 -6.34
N ALA A 205 13.18 4.45 -5.58
CA ALA A 205 13.25 5.88 -5.80
C ALA A 205 14.65 6.45 -5.57
N THR A 206 14.98 7.48 -6.36
CA THR A 206 16.12 8.37 -6.11
C THR A 206 15.59 9.80 -6.00
N PRO A 207 16.30 10.74 -5.34
CA PRO A 207 15.86 12.14 -5.27
C PRO A 207 15.53 12.74 -6.66
N ASP A 208 16.34 12.44 -7.67
CA ASP A 208 16.10 12.90 -9.04
C ASP A 208 14.81 12.31 -9.63
N SER A 209 14.55 11.00 -9.39
CA SER A 209 13.34 10.35 -9.89
C SER A 209 12.08 10.87 -9.18
N VAL A 210 12.18 11.19 -7.88
CA VAL A 210 11.09 11.79 -7.10
C VAL A 210 10.80 13.20 -7.59
N LYS A 211 11.83 14.02 -7.79
CA LYS A 211 11.68 15.38 -8.31
C LYS A 211 11.06 15.41 -9.70
N ALA A 212 11.51 14.52 -10.61
CA ALA A 212 10.93 14.37 -11.93
C ALA A 212 9.48 13.87 -11.87
N GLY A 213 9.20 12.90 -10.97
CA GLY A 213 7.86 12.36 -10.75
C GLY A 213 6.90 13.42 -10.18
N ARG A 214 7.35 14.26 -9.24
CA ARG A 214 6.56 15.36 -8.70
C ARG A 214 6.17 16.34 -9.80
N ALA A 215 7.15 16.78 -10.59
CA ALA A 215 6.89 17.70 -11.70
C ALA A 215 5.90 17.11 -12.73
N ALA A 216 6.04 15.83 -13.08
CA ALA A 216 5.12 15.15 -14.01
C ALA A 216 3.70 15.00 -13.43
N LEU A 217 3.58 14.73 -12.12
CA LEU A 217 2.29 14.68 -11.45
C LEU A 217 1.62 16.05 -11.41
N ASP A 218 2.38 17.11 -11.13
CA ASP A 218 1.87 18.48 -11.08
C ASP A 218 1.31 18.90 -12.45
N GLU A 219 2.10 18.71 -13.53
CA GLU A 219 1.68 19.02 -14.89
C GLU A 219 0.40 18.26 -15.30
N LEU A 220 0.35 16.96 -15.02
CA LEU A 220 -0.80 16.14 -15.37
C LEU A 220 -2.03 16.48 -14.53
N ALA A 221 -1.85 16.81 -13.25
CA ALA A 221 -2.94 17.20 -12.36
C ALA A 221 -3.53 18.55 -12.80
N ASP A 222 -2.70 19.55 -13.08
CA ASP A 222 -3.13 20.84 -13.60
C ASP A 222 -3.90 20.70 -14.92
N ALA A 223 -3.38 19.87 -15.85
CA ALA A 223 -4.06 19.57 -17.11
C ALA A 223 -5.42 18.88 -16.93
N ALA A 224 -5.59 18.12 -15.85
CA ALA A 224 -6.85 17.44 -15.48
C ALA A 224 -7.76 18.33 -14.61
N GLY A 225 -7.37 19.55 -14.24
CA GLY A 225 -8.12 20.43 -13.33
C GLY A 225 -8.14 19.95 -11.89
N ARG A 226 -7.13 19.15 -11.50
CA ARG A 226 -6.97 18.60 -10.16
C ARG A 226 -5.87 19.37 -9.41
N ASP A 227 -6.09 19.69 -8.12
CA ASP A 227 -5.06 20.30 -7.30
C ASP A 227 -3.84 19.35 -7.18
N PRO A 228 -2.64 19.75 -7.66
CA PRO A 228 -1.43 18.95 -7.54
C PRO A 228 -1.07 18.60 -6.10
N ASN A 229 -1.36 19.48 -5.14
CA ASN A 229 -1.09 19.24 -3.72
C ASN A 229 -1.98 18.16 -3.10
N SER A 230 -3.07 17.75 -3.77
CA SER A 230 -3.89 16.62 -3.37
C SER A 230 -3.21 15.27 -3.59
N ILE A 231 -2.13 15.21 -4.38
CA ILE A 231 -1.42 13.99 -4.73
C ILE A 231 -0.16 13.88 -3.87
N GLN A 232 -0.08 12.83 -3.07
CA GLN A 232 1.05 12.58 -2.18
C GLN A 232 2.06 11.60 -2.79
N ILE A 233 3.31 11.69 -2.34
CA ILE A 233 4.39 10.77 -2.71
C ILE A 233 4.91 10.09 -1.44
N LEU A 234 4.85 8.76 -1.40
CA LEU A 234 5.36 7.92 -0.32
C LEU A 234 6.59 7.16 -0.79
N ILE A 235 7.74 7.40 -0.16
CA ILE A 235 8.98 6.68 -0.43
C ILE A 235 9.01 5.38 0.37
N TYR A 236 9.33 4.28 -0.30
CA TYR A 236 9.41 2.97 0.32
C TYR A 236 10.85 2.59 0.69
N GLY A 237 11.07 2.29 1.98
CA GLY A 237 12.31 1.69 2.46
C GLY A 237 13.52 2.64 2.48
N ALA A 238 13.35 3.87 2.94
CA ALA A 238 14.48 4.78 3.15
C ALA A 238 15.49 4.19 4.15
N SER A 239 16.78 4.36 3.87
CA SER A 239 17.87 3.73 4.61
C SER A 239 18.56 4.66 5.62
N SER A 240 18.30 5.96 5.57
CA SER A 240 18.90 6.96 6.47
C SER A 240 18.07 8.24 6.56
N ARG A 241 18.33 9.03 7.60
CA ARG A 241 17.73 10.39 7.74
C ARG A 241 18.15 11.32 6.61
N ASP A 242 19.38 11.21 6.14
CA ASP A 242 19.87 12.02 5.04
C ASP A 242 19.11 11.70 3.75
N GLU A 243 18.85 10.43 3.49
CA GLU A 243 18.00 10.01 2.36
C GLU A 243 16.59 10.54 2.53
N ILE A 244 15.96 10.38 3.70
CA ILE A 244 14.64 10.93 4.01
C ILE A 244 14.59 12.45 3.72
N LYS A 245 15.62 13.19 4.15
CA LYS A 245 15.71 14.62 3.89
C LYS A 245 15.86 14.95 2.41
N GLN A 246 16.71 14.23 1.67
CA GLN A 246 16.86 14.40 0.23
C GLN A 246 15.56 14.12 -0.53
N MET A 247 14.81 13.08 -0.11
CA MET A 247 13.51 12.76 -0.71
C MET A 247 12.46 13.81 -0.41
N GLU A 248 12.45 14.36 0.82
CA GLU A 248 11.58 15.49 1.19
C GLU A 248 11.87 16.73 0.33
N ASP A 249 13.16 17.08 0.18
CA ASP A 249 13.58 18.21 -0.64
C ASP A 249 13.26 17.99 -2.14
N ALA A 250 13.14 16.74 -2.57
CA ALA A 250 12.69 16.35 -3.91
C ALA A 250 11.16 16.37 -4.09
N GLY A 251 10.38 16.58 -3.03
CA GLY A 251 8.93 16.70 -3.07
C GLY A 251 8.15 15.50 -2.56
N ALA A 252 8.79 14.55 -1.85
CA ALA A 252 8.08 13.48 -1.16
C ALA A 252 7.38 14.01 0.11
N ASN A 253 6.24 13.40 0.45
CA ASN A 253 5.42 13.78 1.60
C ASN A 253 5.60 12.83 2.77
N MET A 254 5.87 11.56 2.48
CA MET A 254 5.98 10.46 3.43
C MET A 254 7.14 9.56 3.04
N ALA A 255 7.77 8.92 4.04
CA ALA A 255 8.70 7.82 3.82
C ALA A 255 8.37 6.65 4.74
N THR A 256 8.72 5.44 4.32
CA THR A 256 8.80 4.29 5.21
C THR A 256 10.25 3.88 5.39
N VAL A 257 10.54 3.33 6.56
CA VAL A 257 11.78 2.61 6.84
C VAL A 257 11.47 1.15 7.02
N ARG A 258 12.39 0.26 6.65
CA ARG A 258 12.14 -1.18 6.69
C ARG A 258 12.70 -1.78 7.98
N LEU A 259 11.86 -2.54 8.68
CA LEU A 259 12.34 -3.42 9.74
C LEU A 259 12.90 -4.71 9.11
N GLU A 260 14.20 -4.95 9.32
CA GLU A 260 14.90 -6.07 8.68
C GLU A 260 14.59 -7.42 9.32
N SER A 261 14.42 -7.47 10.65
CA SER A 261 14.15 -8.70 11.37
C SER A 261 12.72 -8.75 11.88
N THR A 262 12.06 -9.88 11.67
CA THR A 262 10.72 -10.18 12.23
C THR A 262 10.77 -11.35 13.20
N GLU A 263 11.97 -11.74 13.70
CA GLU A 263 12.11 -12.75 14.74
C GLU A 263 11.54 -12.22 16.07
N PRO A 264 10.71 -13.02 16.78
CA PRO A 264 9.97 -12.56 17.97
C PRO A 264 10.86 -11.89 19.03
N ASP A 265 12.04 -12.45 19.27
CA ASP A 265 12.97 -11.96 20.30
C ASP A 265 13.73 -10.69 19.87
N LYS A 266 13.67 -10.31 18.60
CA LYS A 266 14.45 -9.20 18.03
C LYS A 266 13.58 -8.09 17.41
N VAL A 267 12.31 -8.38 17.14
CA VAL A 267 11.45 -7.45 16.43
C VAL A 267 11.23 -6.15 17.21
N MET A 268 11.05 -6.24 18.52
CA MET A 268 10.83 -5.06 19.37
C MET A 268 12.09 -4.24 19.57
N ASP A 269 13.23 -4.88 19.82
CA ASP A 269 14.54 -4.20 19.94
C ASP A 269 14.95 -3.59 18.61
N GLY A 270 14.70 -4.30 17.50
CA GLY A 270 14.92 -3.79 16.15
C GLY A 270 14.10 -2.55 15.83
N LEU A 271 12.85 -2.52 16.29
CA LEU A 271 11.97 -1.37 16.13
C LEU A 271 12.44 -0.15 16.96
N GLU A 272 12.90 -0.37 18.20
CA GLU A 272 13.47 0.70 19.03
C GLU A 272 14.74 1.30 18.37
N LYS A 273 15.66 0.45 17.95
CA LYS A 273 16.87 0.86 17.26
C LYS A 273 16.55 1.65 15.98
N LEU A 274 15.60 1.16 15.19
CA LEU A 274 15.17 1.83 13.97
C LEU A 274 14.55 3.21 14.26
N ALA A 275 13.80 3.35 15.34
CA ALA A 275 13.26 4.64 15.78
C ALA A 275 14.37 5.62 16.20
N GLU A 276 15.35 5.17 16.98
CA GLU A 276 16.51 5.98 17.37
C GLU A 276 17.31 6.45 16.15
N GLU A 277 17.52 5.56 15.18
CA GLU A 277 18.26 5.86 13.96
C GLU A 277 17.50 6.80 13.01
N MET A 278 16.18 6.70 12.91
CA MET A 278 15.40 7.37 11.87
C MET A 278 14.57 8.56 12.35
N LEU A 279 14.16 8.59 13.63
CA LEU A 279 13.26 9.63 14.16
C LEU A 279 13.99 10.57 15.15
N GLY A 280 14.99 10.07 15.87
CA GLY A 280 15.67 10.71 17.01
C GLY A 280 16.53 11.95 16.73
#